data_a497613f229adbfe93464edb7f319ff3
#
_entry.id   a497613f229adbfe93464edb7f319ff3
#
_cell.length_a   1.000
_cell.length_b   1.000
_cell.length_c   1.000
_cell.angle_alpha   90.00
_cell.angle_beta   90.00
_cell.angle_gamma   90.00
#
_symmetry.space_group_name_H-M   'P 1'
#
loop_
_entity.id
_entity.type
_entity.pdbx_description
1 polymer ?
#
loop_
_entity_poly.entity_id
_entity_poly.type
_entity_poly.pdbx_seq_one_letter_code
_entity_poly.pdbx_strand_id
1 'polypeptide(L)'
;MKQYYPLSNTILSEIKKARNILINIHRNPDLDSIGSATALYQALKKMGKKVTLVCPHQIPENFKFLKGADSVKTIDFKEWADTEVRPYDLFLILDSGSYDIVTGHKEIKLPEIKKIVIDHHKTNNLLDVYIRLIDEKASATAEIIYRLFSDWNFNIDKNIATSLFSGIAGDTVFFKYSKNAKSTFKIALNLLELGADKNKLIDQAFDSFDFNLVKMIGETLTKMKKRDGFVYSIIDNKTYEKYGKPKGARELVADFFARSIKGYNFGIIAFEVEKNVFSLSFRSKKDTDVSQIAKKLGGGGHKNAAGATIYGNIDQVINKIKEII
;
A
#
# COMPACT_ATOMS: atom_id res chain seq x y z
N MET A 1 -4.35 24.61 -20.35
CA MET A 1 -4.67 24.37 -18.91
C MET A 1 -3.43 24.57 -18.05
N LYS A 2 -3.56 25.00 -16.80
CA LYS A 2 -2.40 25.14 -15.90
C LYS A 2 -1.92 23.75 -15.52
N GLN A 3 -0.65 23.47 -15.72
CA GLN A 3 -0.01 22.20 -15.41
C GLN A 3 -0.06 21.93 -13.90
N TYR A 4 -0.34 20.68 -13.50
CA TYR A 4 -0.36 20.28 -12.09
C TYR A 4 1.04 20.24 -11.47
N TYR A 5 2.00 19.67 -12.23
CA TYR A 5 3.37 19.46 -11.72
C TYR A 5 4.41 20.07 -12.65
N PRO A 6 5.33 20.93 -12.14
CA PRO A 6 6.42 21.49 -12.95
C PRO A 6 7.32 20.42 -13.59
N LEU A 7 7.47 19.26 -12.93
CA LEU A 7 8.29 18.14 -13.41
C LEU A 7 7.58 17.27 -14.47
N SER A 8 6.29 17.48 -14.72
CA SER A 8 5.47 16.63 -15.58
C SER A 8 6.05 16.45 -16.99
N ASN A 9 6.44 17.56 -17.64
CA ASN A 9 7.04 17.52 -18.97
C ASN A 9 8.41 16.85 -19.01
N THR A 10 9.21 17.03 -17.95
CA THR A 10 10.53 16.37 -17.82
C THR A 10 10.33 14.85 -17.69
N ILE A 11 9.40 14.41 -16.85
CA ILE A 11 9.06 12.98 -16.68
C ILE A 11 8.59 12.41 -18.02
N LEU A 12 7.68 13.08 -18.73
CA LEU A 12 7.21 12.63 -20.03
C LEU A 12 8.34 12.54 -21.07
N SER A 13 9.26 13.50 -21.07
CA SER A 13 10.44 13.48 -21.94
C SER A 13 11.31 12.25 -21.70
N GLU A 14 11.60 11.93 -20.44
CA GLU A 14 12.40 10.74 -20.11
C GLU A 14 11.66 9.44 -20.47
N ILE A 15 10.36 9.36 -20.24
CA ILE A 15 9.52 8.25 -20.69
C ILE A 15 9.57 8.11 -22.22
N LYS A 16 9.49 9.22 -22.98
CA LYS A 16 9.55 9.18 -24.44
C LYS A 16 10.89 8.67 -24.96
N LYS A 17 12.01 9.01 -24.32
CA LYS A 17 13.37 8.55 -24.68
C LYS A 17 13.57 7.07 -24.39
N ALA A 18 13.01 6.55 -23.30
CA ALA A 18 13.16 5.16 -22.90
C ALA A 18 12.42 4.20 -23.86
N ARG A 19 12.99 3.03 -24.11
CA ARG A 19 12.39 1.93 -24.90
C ARG A 19 11.82 0.85 -23.98
N ASN A 20 12.63 0.44 -22.99
CA ASN A 20 12.32 -0.62 -22.05
C ASN A 20 12.19 -0.02 -20.65
N ILE A 21 10.98 -0.03 -20.12
CA ILE A 21 10.65 0.62 -18.84
C ILE A 21 10.30 -0.44 -17.81
N LEU A 22 10.91 -0.32 -16.64
CA LEU A 22 10.59 -1.09 -15.46
C LEU A 22 9.66 -0.28 -14.56
N ILE A 23 8.64 -0.91 -13.99
CA ILE A 23 7.76 -0.30 -12.97
C ILE A 23 7.69 -1.27 -11.80
N ASN A 24 7.95 -0.78 -10.58
CA ASN A 24 7.72 -1.59 -9.39
C ASN A 24 6.27 -1.50 -8.90
N ILE A 25 5.89 -2.56 -8.24
CA ILE A 25 4.81 -2.63 -7.25
C ILE A 25 5.50 -2.97 -5.94
N HIS A 26 5.18 -2.28 -4.86
CA HIS A 26 5.89 -2.45 -3.59
C HIS A 26 5.61 -3.80 -2.91
N ARG A 27 6.46 -4.18 -1.94
CA ARG A 27 6.22 -5.36 -1.09
C ARG A 27 4.88 -5.25 -0.36
N ASN A 28 4.21 -6.41 -0.15
CA ASN A 28 2.85 -6.44 0.41
C ASN A 28 1.90 -5.50 -0.36
N PRO A 29 1.74 -5.74 -1.67
CA PRO A 29 1.07 -4.81 -2.56
C PRO A 29 -0.36 -4.54 -2.12
N ASP A 30 -0.73 -3.26 -2.15
CA ASP A 30 -2.07 -2.76 -1.90
C ASP A 30 -2.70 -2.21 -3.19
N LEU A 31 -3.91 -1.69 -3.07
CA LEU A 31 -4.65 -1.18 -4.23
C LEU A 31 -4.02 0.08 -4.83
N ASP A 32 -3.31 0.93 -4.05
CA ASP A 32 -2.68 2.13 -4.61
C ASP A 32 -1.44 1.77 -5.41
N SER A 33 -0.58 0.92 -4.86
CA SER A 33 0.62 0.46 -5.56
C SER A 33 0.27 -0.28 -6.86
N ILE A 34 -0.71 -1.19 -6.83
CA ILE A 34 -1.13 -1.95 -8.02
C ILE A 34 -1.91 -1.06 -8.99
N GLY A 35 -2.83 -0.22 -8.49
CA GLY A 35 -3.66 0.65 -9.30
C GLY A 35 -2.84 1.69 -10.06
N SER A 36 -1.90 2.36 -9.39
CA SER A 36 -0.99 3.33 -10.01
C SER A 36 -0.06 2.67 -11.03
N ALA A 37 0.52 1.50 -10.68
CA ALA A 37 1.43 0.77 -11.57
C ALA A 37 0.71 0.24 -12.80
N THR A 38 -0.47 -0.38 -12.65
CA THR A 38 -1.25 -0.92 -13.79
C THR A 38 -1.82 0.18 -14.68
N ALA A 39 -2.22 1.32 -14.10
CA ALA A 39 -2.65 2.48 -14.91
C ALA A 39 -1.51 3.01 -15.77
N LEU A 40 -0.33 3.21 -15.17
CA LEU A 40 0.84 3.70 -15.89
C LEU A 40 1.33 2.66 -16.92
N TYR A 41 1.36 1.38 -16.57
CA TYR A 41 1.67 0.28 -17.49
C TYR A 41 0.81 0.32 -18.76
N GLN A 42 -0.51 0.41 -18.60
CA GLN A 42 -1.45 0.48 -19.72
C GLN A 42 -1.20 1.72 -20.59
N ALA A 43 -0.98 2.88 -19.97
CA ALA A 43 -0.68 4.12 -20.68
C ALA A 43 0.61 4.01 -21.48
N LEU A 44 1.68 3.51 -20.90
CA LEU A 44 2.98 3.36 -21.56
C LEU A 44 2.94 2.31 -22.69
N LYS A 45 2.17 1.22 -22.53
CA LYS A 45 1.93 0.26 -23.60
C LYS A 45 1.22 0.92 -24.79
N LYS A 46 0.23 1.79 -24.56
CA LYS A 46 -0.42 2.58 -25.61
C LYS A 46 0.53 3.57 -26.29
N MET A 47 1.55 4.05 -25.57
CA MET A 47 2.63 4.87 -26.14
C MET A 47 3.70 4.06 -26.88
N GLY A 48 3.50 2.75 -27.07
CA GLY A 48 4.42 1.86 -27.79
C GLY A 48 5.67 1.44 -27.00
N LYS A 49 5.67 1.61 -25.67
CA LYS A 49 6.81 1.23 -24.83
C LYS A 49 6.79 -0.27 -24.50
N LYS A 50 7.98 -0.85 -24.33
CA LYS A 50 8.13 -2.16 -23.69
C LYS A 50 8.16 -1.93 -22.19
N VAL A 51 7.19 -2.49 -21.46
CA VAL A 51 7.03 -2.24 -20.03
C VAL A 51 6.96 -3.57 -19.29
N THR A 52 7.71 -3.66 -18.20
CA THR A 52 7.70 -4.80 -17.28
C THR A 52 7.26 -4.31 -15.91
N LEU A 53 6.25 -4.98 -15.34
CA LEU A 53 5.83 -4.82 -13.95
C LEU A 53 6.56 -5.84 -13.09
N VAL A 54 7.14 -5.40 -11.96
CA VAL A 54 7.80 -6.26 -10.99
C VAL A 54 7.30 -6.01 -9.58
N CYS A 55 7.24 -7.06 -8.79
CA CYS A 55 6.88 -7.01 -7.37
C CYS A 55 7.71 -8.05 -6.60
N PRO A 56 8.25 -7.74 -5.41
CA PRO A 56 8.94 -8.74 -4.59
C PRO A 56 8.00 -9.78 -3.99
N HIS A 57 6.69 -9.50 -3.96
CA HIS A 57 5.67 -10.40 -3.46
C HIS A 57 4.62 -10.73 -4.52
N GLN A 58 3.92 -11.84 -4.34
CA GLN A 58 2.80 -12.18 -5.21
C GLN A 58 1.66 -11.17 -5.08
N ILE A 59 1.04 -10.85 -6.21
CA ILE A 59 -0.16 -10.01 -6.24
C ILE A 59 -1.33 -10.78 -5.60
N PRO A 60 -2.04 -10.18 -4.64
CA PRO A 60 -3.25 -10.76 -4.07
C PRO A 60 -4.28 -11.09 -5.16
N GLU A 61 -4.92 -12.24 -5.05
CA GLU A 61 -5.88 -12.73 -6.06
C GLU A 61 -7.02 -11.74 -6.30
N ASN A 62 -7.52 -11.15 -5.22
CA ASN A 62 -8.59 -10.16 -5.23
C ASN A 62 -8.20 -8.82 -5.90
N PHE A 63 -6.95 -8.62 -6.32
CA PHE A 63 -6.49 -7.43 -7.05
C PHE A 63 -6.17 -7.73 -8.53
N LYS A 64 -6.18 -9.00 -8.92
CA LYS A 64 -5.90 -9.42 -10.31
C LYS A 64 -6.96 -8.97 -11.32
N PHE A 65 -8.10 -8.46 -10.86
CA PHE A 65 -9.11 -7.88 -11.75
C PHE A 65 -8.63 -6.63 -12.49
N LEU A 66 -7.58 -5.96 -12.01
CA LEU A 66 -6.98 -4.81 -12.67
C LEU A 66 -6.19 -5.25 -13.91
N LYS A 67 -6.50 -4.65 -15.05
CA LYS A 67 -5.86 -5.02 -16.33
C LYS A 67 -4.35 -4.78 -16.27
N GLY A 68 -3.60 -5.84 -16.48
CA GLY A 68 -2.13 -5.84 -16.40
C GLY A 68 -1.58 -6.43 -15.08
N ALA A 69 -2.41 -6.64 -14.07
CA ALA A 69 -1.98 -7.28 -12.81
C ALA A 69 -1.44 -8.71 -13.03
N ASP A 70 -2.02 -9.46 -13.99
CA ASP A 70 -1.54 -10.80 -14.37
C ASP A 70 -0.17 -10.79 -15.05
N SER A 71 0.29 -9.62 -15.54
CA SER A 71 1.59 -9.46 -16.20
C SER A 71 2.72 -9.16 -15.20
N VAL A 72 2.42 -9.05 -13.92
CA VAL A 72 3.40 -8.73 -12.89
C VAL A 72 4.33 -9.93 -12.67
N LYS A 73 5.63 -9.69 -12.77
CA LYS A 73 6.65 -10.67 -12.43
C LYS A 73 6.96 -10.59 -10.94
N THR A 74 6.77 -11.67 -10.22
CA THR A 74 7.30 -11.78 -8.85
C THR A 74 8.78 -12.07 -8.94
N ILE A 75 9.62 -11.21 -8.34
CA ILE A 75 11.08 -11.30 -8.41
C ILE A 75 11.69 -11.18 -7.02
N ASP A 76 12.78 -11.90 -6.78
CA ASP A 76 13.70 -11.59 -5.70
C ASP A 76 14.72 -10.55 -6.21
N PHE A 77 14.67 -9.33 -5.71
CA PHE A 77 15.59 -8.28 -6.12
C PHE A 77 17.04 -8.58 -5.81
N LYS A 78 17.34 -9.49 -4.89
CA LYS A 78 18.70 -9.91 -4.56
C LYS A 78 19.32 -10.69 -5.72
N GLU A 79 18.56 -11.59 -6.32
CA GLU A 79 19.03 -12.41 -7.44
C GLU A 79 18.90 -11.66 -8.77
N TRP A 80 17.83 -10.87 -8.89
CA TRP A 80 17.47 -10.19 -10.13
C TRP A 80 18.40 -9.02 -10.48
N ALA A 81 18.87 -8.25 -9.49
CA ALA A 81 19.71 -7.07 -9.72
C ALA A 81 21.03 -7.39 -10.44
N ASP A 82 21.56 -8.60 -10.26
CA ASP A 82 22.85 -9.02 -10.86
C ASP A 82 22.68 -9.59 -12.28
N THR A 83 21.49 -10.05 -12.66
CA THR A 83 21.32 -10.87 -13.87
C THR A 83 20.46 -10.24 -14.97
N GLU A 84 19.38 -9.51 -14.63
CA GLU A 84 18.33 -9.14 -15.60
C GLU A 84 18.13 -7.61 -15.81
N VAL A 85 18.94 -6.75 -15.19
CA VAL A 85 18.76 -5.29 -15.25
C VAL A 85 19.16 -4.67 -16.59
N ARG A 86 20.03 -5.31 -17.35
CA ARG A 86 20.62 -4.74 -18.57
C ARG A 86 19.67 -4.30 -19.69
N PRO A 87 18.45 -4.87 -19.86
CA PRO A 87 17.59 -4.43 -20.94
C PRO A 87 16.79 -3.15 -20.64
N TYR A 88 16.81 -2.61 -19.40
CA TYR A 88 15.96 -1.48 -19.02
C TYR A 88 16.68 -0.15 -19.08
N ASP A 89 15.99 0.86 -19.64
CA ASP A 89 16.49 2.23 -19.80
C ASP A 89 16.01 3.16 -18.67
N LEU A 90 14.89 2.81 -18.04
CA LEU A 90 14.21 3.63 -17.06
C LEU A 90 13.49 2.76 -16.02
N PHE A 91 13.64 3.12 -14.76
CA PHE A 91 12.91 2.52 -13.64
C PHE A 91 11.97 3.55 -13.02
N LEU A 92 10.68 3.33 -13.14
CA LEU A 92 9.64 4.12 -12.50
C LEU A 92 9.28 3.48 -11.17
N ILE A 93 9.59 4.17 -10.08
CA ILE A 93 9.35 3.72 -8.71
C ILE A 93 8.09 4.43 -8.22
N LEU A 94 7.05 3.66 -7.97
CA LEU A 94 5.75 4.17 -7.56
C LEU A 94 5.45 3.81 -6.12
N ASP A 95 4.82 4.73 -5.40
CA ASP A 95 4.24 4.49 -4.08
C ASP A 95 5.21 3.84 -3.08
N SER A 96 6.45 4.29 -3.10
CA SER A 96 7.54 3.63 -2.36
C SER A 96 8.55 4.64 -1.84
N GLY A 97 8.68 4.72 -0.53
CA GLY A 97 9.57 5.66 0.16
C GLY A 97 10.92 5.10 0.61
N SER A 98 11.20 3.81 0.46
CA SER A 98 12.44 3.20 0.92
C SER A 98 12.82 1.95 0.12
N TYR A 99 14.10 1.56 0.21
CA TYR A 99 14.63 0.39 -0.51
C TYR A 99 13.90 -0.90 -0.14
N ASP A 100 13.61 -1.13 1.14
CA ASP A 100 12.95 -2.34 1.61
C ASP A 100 11.47 -2.40 1.18
N ILE A 101 10.83 -1.29 0.94
CA ILE A 101 9.49 -1.22 0.35
C ILE A 101 9.54 -1.60 -1.14
N VAL A 102 10.54 -1.12 -1.88
CA VAL A 102 10.70 -1.44 -3.31
C VAL A 102 11.15 -2.87 -3.52
N THR A 103 12.13 -3.34 -2.75
CA THR A 103 12.87 -4.60 -3.03
C THR A 103 12.44 -5.78 -2.16
N GLY A 104 11.76 -5.52 -1.03
CA GLY A 104 11.51 -6.53 0.01
C GLY A 104 12.68 -6.72 0.98
N HIS A 105 13.82 -6.05 0.76
CA HIS A 105 15.05 -6.20 1.54
C HIS A 105 15.61 -4.85 1.98
N LYS A 106 16.18 -4.77 3.19
CA LYS A 106 16.69 -3.50 3.75
C LYS A 106 18.00 -3.02 3.12
N GLU A 107 18.85 -3.93 2.67
CA GLU A 107 20.25 -3.64 2.29
C GLU A 107 20.53 -3.74 0.79
N ILE A 108 19.52 -4.05 -0.02
CA ILE A 108 19.71 -4.20 -1.46
C ILE A 108 19.65 -2.83 -2.13
N LYS A 109 20.69 -2.51 -2.90
CA LYS A 109 20.72 -1.35 -3.77
C LYS A 109 19.82 -1.58 -4.99
N LEU A 110 19.16 -0.51 -5.42
CA LEU A 110 18.43 -0.53 -6.68
C LEU A 110 19.40 -0.56 -7.86
N PRO A 111 18.94 -1.11 -9.01
CA PRO A 111 19.79 -1.20 -10.22
C PRO A 111 20.33 0.17 -10.63
N GLU A 112 21.54 0.17 -11.23
CA GLU A 112 22.20 1.37 -11.79
C GLU A 112 21.62 1.76 -13.14
N ILE A 113 20.33 2.04 -13.17
CA ILE A 113 19.61 2.62 -14.30
C ILE A 113 18.95 3.93 -13.87
N LYS A 114 18.54 4.75 -14.83
CA LYS A 114 17.84 5.99 -14.52
C LYS A 114 16.56 5.71 -13.75
N LYS A 115 16.36 6.36 -12.61
CA LYS A 115 15.22 6.17 -11.70
C LYS A 115 14.38 7.43 -11.60
N ILE A 116 13.05 7.27 -11.67
CA ILE A 116 12.09 8.34 -11.37
C ILE A 116 11.16 7.83 -10.28
N VAL A 117 11.05 8.57 -9.19
CA VAL A 117 10.13 8.29 -8.08
C VAL A 117 8.88 9.15 -8.22
N ILE A 118 7.71 8.53 -8.09
CA ILE A 118 6.40 9.19 -8.01
C ILE A 118 5.70 8.62 -6.77
N ASP A 119 5.49 9.47 -5.75
CA ASP A 119 5.04 9.00 -4.44
C ASP A 119 4.27 10.10 -3.70
N HIS A 120 3.39 9.70 -2.78
CA HIS A 120 2.61 10.60 -1.92
C HIS A 120 3.00 10.54 -0.43
N HIS A 121 3.99 9.72 -0.10
CA HIS A 121 4.48 9.57 1.26
C HIS A 121 5.41 10.72 1.66
N LYS A 122 5.25 11.24 2.89
CA LYS A 122 6.09 12.31 3.44
C LYS A 122 7.57 11.90 3.54
N THR A 123 7.81 10.64 3.93
CA THR A 123 9.17 10.12 4.10
C THR A 123 9.56 9.32 2.87
N ASN A 124 10.52 9.83 2.11
CA ASN A 124 11.11 9.13 0.98
C ASN A 124 12.63 9.22 1.07
N ASN A 125 13.26 8.08 1.41
CA ASN A 125 14.70 7.94 1.68
C ASN A 125 15.45 7.24 0.53
N LEU A 126 14.82 7.09 -0.63
CA LEU A 126 15.49 6.55 -1.81
C LEU A 126 16.57 7.52 -2.27
N LEU A 127 17.81 7.07 -2.36
CA LEU A 127 18.94 7.81 -2.90
C LEU A 127 19.10 7.50 -4.40
N ASP A 128 20.03 8.17 -5.09
CA ASP A 128 20.37 7.93 -6.50
C ASP A 128 19.16 7.95 -7.46
N VAL A 129 18.24 8.87 -7.22
CA VAL A 129 17.04 9.08 -8.03
C VAL A 129 17.24 10.31 -8.91
N TYR A 130 17.03 10.14 -10.23
CA TYR A 130 17.18 11.22 -11.22
C TYR A 130 16.07 12.28 -11.12
N ILE A 131 14.81 11.84 -10.97
CA ILE A 131 13.66 12.74 -10.75
C ILE A 131 12.86 12.22 -9.57
N ARG A 132 12.45 13.14 -8.70
CA ARG A 132 11.61 12.87 -7.54
C ARG A 132 10.38 13.74 -7.57
N LEU A 133 9.22 13.14 -7.80
CA LEU A 133 7.92 13.80 -7.70
C LEU A 133 7.19 13.26 -6.46
N ILE A 134 7.22 14.03 -5.37
CA ILE A 134 6.52 13.72 -4.12
C ILE A 134 5.42 14.76 -3.91
N ASP A 135 4.17 14.30 -3.79
CA ASP A 135 3.04 15.16 -3.45
C ASP A 135 2.33 14.66 -2.18
N GLU A 136 2.78 15.13 -1.04
CA GLU A 136 2.21 14.77 0.27
C GLU A 136 0.73 15.18 0.44
N LYS A 137 0.23 16.09 -0.42
CA LYS A 137 -1.17 16.53 -0.41
C LYS A 137 -2.09 15.62 -1.22
N ALA A 138 -1.53 14.80 -2.10
CA ALA A 138 -2.28 13.77 -2.80
C ALA A 138 -2.73 12.69 -1.83
N SER A 139 -3.93 12.18 -2.02
CA SER A 139 -4.50 11.14 -1.16
C SER A 139 -3.97 9.75 -1.50
N ALA A 140 -3.40 9.58 -2.69
CA ALA A 140 -2.87 8.34 -3.23
C ALA A 140 -1.86 8.64 -4.34
N THR A 141 -0.93 7.74 -4.61
CA THR A 141 -0.03 7.83 -5.79
C THR A 141 -0.83 7.77 -7.10
N ALA A 142 -1.93 7.00 -7.13
CA ALA A 142 -2.86 6.99 -8.27
C ALA A 142 -3.45 8.38 -8.58
N GLU A 143 -3.66 9.24 -7.59
CA GLU A 143 -4.09 10.63 -7.80
C GLU A 143 -3.00 11.45 -8.51
N ILE A 144 -1.71 11.21 -8.18
CA ILE A 144 -0.59 11.87 -8.86
C ILE A 144 -0.50 11.41 -10.32
N ILE A 145 -0.64 10.11 -10.58
CA ILE A 145 -0.64 9.55 -11.94
C ILE A 145 -1.79 10.13 -12.76
N TYR A 146 -3.00 10.25 -12.20
CA TYR A 146 -4.12 10.92 -12.87
C TYR A 146 -3.78 12.35 -13.29
N ARG A 147 -3.16 13.15 -12.39
CA ARG A 147 -2.76 14.53 -12.68
C ARG A 147 -1.67 14.61 -13.75
N LEU A 148 -0.70 13.67 -13.74
CA LEU A 148 0.30 13.55 -14.80
C LEU A 148 -0.36 13.24 -16.14
N PHE A 149 -1.34 12.34 -16.21
CA PHE A 149 -2.08 12.06 -17.45
C PHE A 149 -2.84 13.29 -17.94
N SER A 150 -3.40 14.09 -17.03
CA SER A 150 -4.03 15.36 -17.37
C SER A 150 -3.02 16.37 -17.94
N ASP A 151 -1.83 16.49 -17.32
CA ASP A 151 -0.75 17.36 -17.80
C ASP A 151 -0.23 16.93 -19.18
N TRP A 152 -0.21 15.63 -19.45
CA TRP A 152 0.24 15.05 -20.73
C TRP A 152 -0.87 15.05 -21.80
N ASN A 153 -2.06 15.52 -21.47
CA ASN A 153 -3.24 15.40 -22.32
C ASN A 153 -3.46 13.96 -22.82
N PHE A 154 -3.20 13.00 -21.92
CA PHE A 154 -3.31 11.58 -22.22
C PHE A 154 -4.75 11.09 -22.09
N ASN A 155 -5.23 10.34 -23.10
CA ASN A 155 -6.60 9.81 -23.11
C ASN A 155 -6.71 8.59 -22.18
N ILE A 156 -7.42 8.75 -21.07
CA ILE A 156 -7.70 7.71 -20.07
C ILE A 156 -8.91 6.88 -20.55
N ASP A 157 -8.72 5.57 -20.78
CA ASP A 157 -9.83 4.66 -21.06
C ASP A 157 -10.41 4.04 -19.77
N LYS A 158 -11.49 3.28 -19.92
CA LYS A 158 -12.18 2.58 -18.83
C LYS A 158 -11.24 1.76 -17.95
N ASN A 159 -10.28 1.03 -18.51
CA ASN A 159 -9.40 0.15 -17.74
C ASN A 159 -8.38 0.96 -16.92
N ILE A 160 -7.81 2.00 -17.53
CA ILE A 160 -6.92 2.94 -16.82
C ILE A 160 -7.70 3.69 -15.74
N ALA A 161 -8.92 4.15 -16.04
CA ALA A 161 -9.79 4.79 -15.05
C ALA A 161 -10.12 3.87 -13.89
N THR A 162 -10.41 2.58 -14.14
CA THR A 162 -10.64 1.58 -13.09
C THR A 162 -9.41 1.39 -12.21
N SER A 163 -8.21 1.29 -12.81
CA SER A 163 -6.96 1.16 -12.05
C SER A 163 -6.71 2.36 -11.14
N LEU A 164 -6.83 3.58 -11.66
CA LEU A 164 -6.65 4.82 -10.88
C LEU A 164 -7.70 4.98 -9.79
N PHE A 165 -8.97 4.70 -10.11
CA PHE A 165 -10.06 4.75 -9.14
C PHE A 165 -9.84 3.75 -7.99
N SER A 166 -9.39 2.54 -8.32
CA SER A 166 -9.08 1.50 -7.33
C SER A 166 -7.95 1.92 -6.40
N GLY A 167 -6.88 2.51 -6.94
CA GLY A 167 -5.78 3.04 -6.11
C GLY A 167 -6.26 4.12 -5.14
N ILE A 168 -6.99 5.12 -5.64
CA ILE A 168 -7.53 6.20 -4.79
C ILE A 168 -8.48 5.65 -3.73
N ALA A 169 -9.39 4.75 -4.11
CA ALA A 169 -10.35 4.16 -3.17
C ALA A 169 -9.67 3.31 -2.10
N GLY A 170 -8.63 2.56 -2.48
CA GLY A 170 -7.86 1.72 -1.55
C GLY A 170 -7.18 2.53 -0.47
N ASP A 171 -6.35 3.50 -0.84
CA ASP A 171 -5.55 4.27 0.12
C ASP A 171 -6.39 5.22 0.98
N THR A 172 -7.51 5.68 0.46
CA THR A 172 -8.46 6.51 1.21
C THR A 172 -9.49 5.72 2.02
N VAL A 173 -9.46 4.39 1.96
CA VAL A 173 -10.51 3.52 2.54
C VAL A 173 -11.90 4.02 2.11
N PHE A 174 -12.15 4.00 0.80
CA PHE A 174 -13.35 4.58 0.16
C PHE A 174 -13.61 6.02 0.61
N PHE A 175 -12.61 6.89 0.37
CA PHE A 175 -12.66 8.34 0.59
C PHE A 175 -12.80 8.80 2.06
N LYS A 176 -12.82 7.86 3.02
CA LYS A 176 -12.88 8.15 4.45
C LYS A 176 -11.69 8.99 4.94
N TYR A 177 -10.50 8.78 4.36
CA TYR A 177 -9.24 9.41 4.80
C TYR A 177 -8.58 10.25 3.70
N SER A 178 -9.37 10.87 2.84
CA SER A 178 -8.86 11.77 1.80
C SER A 178 -8.11 12.96 2.43
N LYS A 179 -6.84 13.18 2.02
CA LYS A 179 -6.03 14.33 2.47
C LYS A 179 -6.57 15.64 1.93
N ASN A 180 -7.04 15.66 0.69
CA ASN A 180 -7.71 16.78 0.04
C ASN A 180 -9.03 16.32 -0.58
N ALA A 181 -10.06 16.17 0.24
CA ALA A 181 -11.33 15.59 -0.15
C ALA A 181 -11.91 16.23 -1.41
N LYS A 182 -11.91 17.58 -1.53
CA LYS A 182 -12.45 18.27 -2.70
C LYS A 182 -11.77 17.84 -4.01
N SER A 183 -10.44 17.76 -4.02
CA SER A 183 -9.67 17.32 -5.19
C SER A 183 -9.91 15.84 -5.47
N THR A 184 -9.80 15.01 -4.45
CA THR A 184 -9.96 13.56 -4.55
C THR A 184 -11.34 13.17 -5.09
N PHE A 185 -12.42 13.77 -4.57
CA PHE A 185 -13.78 13.53 -5.08
C PHE A 185 -13.97 14.02 -6.51
N LYS A 186 -13.36 15.15 -6.90
CA LYS A 186 -13.43 15.64 -8.28
C LYS A 186 -12.74 14.66 -9.25
N ILE A 187 -11.59 14.14 -8.87
CA ILE A 187 -10.86 13.13 -9.66
C ILE A 187 -11.69 11.84 -9.74
N ALA A 188 -12.22 11.38 -8.61
CA ALA A 188 -13.06 10.17 -8.57
C ALA A 188 -14.30 10.29 -9.47
N LEU A 189 -14.99 11.44 -9.43
CA LEU A 189 -16.13 11.70 -10.32
C LEU A 189 -15.70 11.59 -11.78
N ASN A 190 -14.61 12.25 -12.18
CA ASN A 190 -14.13 12.20 -13.56
C ASN A 190 -13.74 10.78 -13.99
N LEU A 191 -13.10 10.00 -13.10
CA LEU A 191 -12.77 8.60 -13.37
C LEU A 191 -14.04 7.73 -13.56
N LEU A 192 -15.10 7.98 -12.80
CA LEU A 192 -16.41 7.32 -12.98
C LEU A 192 -17.07 7.72 -14.32
N GLU A 193 -17.00 9.00 -14.71
CA GLU A 193 -17.47 9.48 -16.00
C GLU A 193 -16.70 8.84 -17.17
N LEU A 194 -15.41 8.53 -16.97
CA LEU A 194 -14.57 7.78 -17.91
C LEU A 194 -14.83 6.26 -17.87
N GLY A 195 -15.81 5.82 -17.08
CA GLY A 195 -16.27 4.44 -17.01
C GLY A 195 -15.50 3.54 -16.03
N ALA A 196 -14.85 4.10 -15.02
CA ALA A 196 -14.23 3.29 -13.96
C ALA A 196 -15.25 2.32 -13.34
N ASP A 197 -14.87 1.05 -13.24
CA ASP A 197 -15.74 -0.03 -12.78
C ASP A 197 -15.73 -0.15 -11.25
N LYS A 198 -16.46 0.76 -10.61
CA LYS A 198 -16.61 0.77 -9.15
C LYS A 198 -17.19 -0.54 -8.60
N ASN A 199 -18.14 -1.14 -9.30
CA ASN A 199 -18.80 -2.36 -8.82
C ASN A 199 -17.81 -3.53 -8.81
N LYS A 200 -17.03 -3.69 -9.88
CA LYS A 200 -15.98 -4.71 -9.94
C LYS A 200 -14.94 -4.53 -8.82
N LEU A 201 -14.57 -3.28 -8.51
CA LEU A 201 -13.68 -3.00 -7.38
C LEU A 201 -14.31 -3.47 -6.05
N ILE A 202 -15.59 -3.15 -5.81
CA ILE A 202 -16.28 -3.55 -4.57
C ILE A 202 -16.34 -5.07 -4.49
N ASP A 203 -16.85 -5.73 -5.52
CA ASP A 203 -17.04 -7.18 -5.55
C ASP A 203 -15.73 -7.94 -5.34
N GLN A 204 -14.64 -7.49 -5.94
CA GLN A 204 -13.35 -8.21 -5.91
C GLN A 204 -12.48 -7.84 -4.69
N ALA A 205 -12.42 -6.58 -4.33
CA ALA A 205 -11.50 -6.12 -3.31
C ALA A 205 -12.10 -6.02 -1.90
N PHE A 206 -13.43 -5.87 -1.80
CA PHE A 206 -14.08 -5.59 -0.53
C PHE A 206 -15.18 -6.59 -0.14
N ASP A 207 -15.83 -7.27 -1.10
CA ASP A 207 -16.93 -8.19 -0.85
C ASP A 207 -16.56 -9.66 -1.16
N SER A 208 -15.30 -9.97 -1.38
CA SER A 208 -14.78 -11.31 -1.70
C SER A 208 -13.98 -11.95 -0.54
N PHE A 209 -14.46 -11.80 0.68
CA PHE A 209 -13.78 -12.35 1.85
C PHE A 209 -14.00 -13.89 1.94
N ASP A 210 -12.90 -14.60 2.18
CA ASP A 210 -12.96 -16.01 2.53
C ASP A 210 -13.77 -16.23 3.83
N PHE A 211 -14.56 -17.31 3.88
CA PHE A 211 -15.40 -17.62 5.02
C PHE A 211 -14.59 -17.73 6.33
N ASN A 212 -13.42 -18.36 6.28
CA ASN A 212 -12.56 -18.51 7.46
C ASN A 212 -11.99 -17.15 7.90
N LEU A 213 -11.71 -16.25 6.95
CA LEU A 213 -11.31 -14.87 7.25
C LEU A 213 -12.43 -14.13 8.04
N VAL A 214 -13.68 -14.22 7.58
CA VAL A 214 -14.83 -13.63 8.27
C VAL A 214 -15.02 -14.24 9.66
N LYS A 215 -14.91 -15.56 9.80
CA LYS A 215 -14.97 -16.24 11.09
C LYS A 215 -13.84 -15.79 12.03
N MET A 216 -12.63 -15.63 11.52
CA MET A 216 -11.49 -15.13 12.28
C MET A 216 -11.71 -13.68 12.75
N ILE A 217 -12.29 -12.82 11.91
CA ILE A 217 -12.69 -11.45 12.29
C ILE A 217 -13.66 -11.51 13.48
N GLY A 218 -14.71 -12.32 13.38
CA GLY A 218 -15.69 -12.51 14.46
C GLY A 218 -15.03 -12.98 15.76
N GLU A 219 -14.17 -13.99 15.71
CA GLU A 219 -13.41 -14.47 16.86
C GLU A 219 -12.53 -13.38 17.48
N THR A 220 -11.85 -12.60 16.65
CA THR A 220 -10.99 -11.51 17.10
C THR A 220 -11.80 -10.41 17.79
N LEU A 221 -12.99 -10.08 17.28
CA LEU A 221 -13.86 -9.08 17.88
C LEU A 221 -14.44 -9.56 19.21
N THR A 222 -14.84 -10.82 19.33
CA THR A 222 -15.38 -11.37 20.60
C THR A 222 -14.34 -11.43 21.71
N LYS A 223 -13.05 -11.60 21.37
CA LYS A 223 -11.92 -11.57 22.31
C LYS A 223 -11.43 -10.18 22.67
N MET A 224 -12.04 -9.11 22.13
CA MET A 224 -11.60 -7.74 22.38
C MET A 224 -11.79 -7.33 23.84
N LYS A 225 -10.75 -6.79 24.43
CA LYS A 225 -10.70 -6.33 25.82
C LYS A 225 -10.39 -4.83 25.88
N LYS A 226 -10.80 -4.21 26.97
CA LYS A 226 -10.56 -2.79 27.27
C LYS A 226 -9.41 -2.65 28.26
N ARG A 227 -8.63 -1.61 28.08
CA ARG A 227 -7.61 -1.13 29.03
C ARG A 227 -7.69 0.41 29.08
N ASP A 228 -7.01 1.01 30.05
CA ASP A 228 -6.93 2.46 30.16
C ASP A 228 -6.31 3.07 28.89
N GLY A 229 -7.09 3.81 28.12
CA GLY A 229 -6.66 4.50 26.91
C GLY A 229 -6.67 3.68 25.62
N PHE A 230 -6.77 2.34 25.65
CA PHE A 230 -6.80 1.51 24.46
C PHE A 230 -7.66 0.26 24.55
N VAL A 231 -7.96 -0.33 23.40
CA VAL A 231 -8.55 -1.66 23.30
C VAL A 231 -7.58 -2.64 22.66
N TYR A 232 -7.69 -3.92 22.99
CA TYR A 232 -6.83 -4.93 22.40
C TYR A 232 -7.55 -6.26 22.21
N SER A 233 -7.09 -7.06 21.28
CA SER A 233 -7.49 -8.45 21.11
C SER A 233 -6.27 -9.31 20.84
N ILE A 234 -6.25 -10.50 21.43
CA ILE A 234 -5.16 -11.47 21.28
C ILE A 234 -5.76 -12.76 20.76
N ILE A 235 -5.19 -13.24 19.66
CA ILE A 235 -5.51 -14.52 19.05
C ILE A 235 -4.32 -15.44 19.25
N ASP A 236 -4.54 -16.56 19.94
CA ASP A 236 -3.56 -17.61 20.10
C ASP A 236 -3.32 -18.41 18.83
N ASN A 237 -2.16 -19.06 18.70
CA ASN A 237 -1.78 -19.81 17.51
C ASN A 237 -2.78 -20.92 17.17
N LYS A 238 -3.34 -21.61 18.18
CA LYS A 238 -4.34 -22.66 17.98
C LYS A 238 -5.61 -22.13 17.31
N THR A 239 -6.10 -20.98 17.75
CA THR A 239 -7.24 -20.29 17.13
C THR A 239 -6.90 -19.85 15.71
N TYR A 240 -5.69 -19.30 15.49
CA TYR A 240 -5.25 -18.86 14.17
C TYR A 240 -5.13 -20.03 13.18
N GLU A 241 -4.60 -21.18 13.62
CA GLU A 241 -4.54 -22.44 12.84
C GLU A 241 -5.91 -23.03 12.53
N LYS A 242 -6.84 -23.00 13.48
CA LYS A 242 -8.23 -23.49 13.31
C LYS A 242 -8.91 -22.87 12.07
N TYR A 243 -8.60 -21.63 11.76
CA TYR A 243 -9.16 -20.92 10.61
C TYR A 243 -8.24 -20.92 9.38
N GLY A 244 -7.16 -21.71 9.37
CA GLY A 244 -6.23 -21.80 8.23
C GLY A 244 -5.29 -20.61 8.08
N LYS A 245 -5.04 -19.88 9.15
CA LYS A 245 -4.13 -18.70 9.18
C LYS A 245 -4.45 -17.66 8.08
N PRO A 246 -5.70 -17.17 7.97
CA PRO A 246 -6.11 -16.30 6.89
C PRO A 246 -5.28 -15.00 6.88
N LYS A 247 -4.64 -14.71 5.75
CA LYS A 247 -3.84 -13.51 5.56
C LYS A 247 -4.71 -12.26 5.64
N GLY A 248 -4.19 -11.18 6.23
CA GLY A 248 -4.88 -9.89 6.30
C GLY A 248 -5.92 -9.76 7.41
N ALA A 249 -6.30 -10.85 8.10
CA ALA A 249 -7.32 -10.81 9.16
C ALA A 249 -7.00 -9.81 10.27
N ARG A 250 -5.74 -9.80 10.73
CA ARG A 250 -5.26 -8.89 11.77
C ARG A 250 -5.36 -7.43 11.33
N GLU A 251 -4.92 -7.13 10.13
CA GLU A 251 -4.93 -5.79 9.54
C GLU A 251 -6.37 -5.31 9.36
N LEU A 252 -7.25 -6.14 8.80
CA LEU A 252 -8.66 -5.81 8.63
C LEU A 252 -9.34 -5.46 9.95
N VAL A 253 -9.17 -6.29 11.00
CA VAL A 253 -9.76 -6.00 12.31
C VAL A 253 -9.15 -4.73 12.90
N ALA A 254 -7.84 -4.53 12.76
CA ALA A 254 -7.19 -3.33 13.24
C ALA A 254 -7.72 -2.08 12.55
N ASP A 255 -7.85 -2.10 11.23
CA ASP A 255 -8.26 -0.95 10.42
C ASP A 255 -9.73 -0.57 10.60
N PHE A 256 -10.63 -1.55 10.63
CA PHE A 256 -12.06 -1.27 10.68
C PHE A 256 -12.60 -1.10 12.10
N PHE A 257 -12.03 -1.82 13.07
CA PHE A 257 -12.63 -1.91 14.40
C PHE A 257 -11.76 -1.35 15.52
N ALA A 258 -10.48 -1.72 15.60
CA ALA A 258 -9.67 -1.37 16.77
C ALA A 258 -9.55 0.14 17.01
N ARG A 259 -9.38 0.94 15.97
CA ARG A 259 -9.35 2.41 16.08
C ARG A 259 -10.71 3.08 16.15
N SER A 260 -11.80 2.36 15.89
CA SER A 260 -13.16 2.95 15.78
C SER A 260 -13.95 2.93 17.09
N ILE A 261 -13.42 2.31 18.14
CA ILE A 261 -14.13 2.19 19.42
C ILE A 261 -14.24 3.56 20.11
N LYS A 262 -15.47 3.93 20.48
CA LYS A 262 -15.74 5.19 21.20
C LYS A 262 -15.07 5.18 22.58
N GLY A 263 -14.44 6.28 22.97
CA GLY A 263 -13.79 6.43 24.27
C GLY A 263 -12.37 5.88 24.34
N TYR A 264 -11.81 5.37 23.24
CA TYR A 264 -10.43 4.88 23.18
C TYR A 264 -9.64 5.55 22.05
N ASN A 265 -8.36 5.79 22.29
CA ASN A 265 -7.50 6.54 21.36
C ASN A 265 -6.87 5.65 20.30
N PHE A 266 -6.60 4.38 20.64
CA PHE A 266 -6.04 3.41 19.72
C PHE A 266 -6.44 1.97 20.08
N GLY A 267 -6.15 1.05 19.17
CA GLY A 267 -6.36 -0.38 19.37
C GLY A 267 -5.17 -1.21 18.91
N ILE A 268 -5.04 -2.38 19.50
CA ILE A 268 -3.98 -3.36 19.25
C ILE A 268 -4.63 -4.68 18.90
N ILE A 269 -4.24 -5.25 17.76
CA ILE A 269 -4.60 -6.62 17.39
C ILE A 269 -3.31 -7.44 17.35
N ALA A 270 -3.25 -8.49 18.16
CA ALA A 270 -2.11 -9.38 18.27
C ALA A 270 -2.48 -10.80 17.87
N PHE A 271 -1.73 -11.37 16.92
CA PHE A 271 -1.86 -12.77 16.53
C PHE A 271 -0.57 -13.51 16.89
N GLU A 272 -0.70 -14.60 17.61
CA GLU A 272 0.38 -15.54 17.85
C GLU A 272 0.63 -16.33 16.56
N VAL A 273 1.66 -15.94 15.82
CA VAL A 273 2.01 -16.54 14.51
C VAL A 273 2.80 -17.84 14.67
N GLU A 274 3.57 -17.91 15.74
CA GLU A 274 4.30 -19.09 16.21
C GLU A 274 4.24 -19.10 17.75
N LYS A 275 4.57 -20.22 18.39
CA LYS A 275 4.53 -20.35 19.85
C LYS A 275 5.35 -19.23 20.51
N ASN A 276 4.69 -18.39 21.30
CA ASN A 276 5.27 -17.21 21.99
C ASN A 276 5.86 -16.16 21.03
N VAL A 277 5.45 -16.14 19.75
CA VAL A 277 5.79 -15.09 18.77
C VAL A 277 4.53 -14.39 18.33
N PHE A 278 4.39 -13.13 18.72
CA PHE A 278 3.20 -12.33 18.44
C PHE A 278 3.49 -11.24 17.42
N SER A 279 2.69 -11.18 16.37
CA SER A 279 2.68 -10.09 15.42
C SER A 279 1.55 -9.12 15.80
N LEU A 280 1.90 -7.86 16.04
CA LEU A 280 1.02 -6.82 16.53
C LEU A 280 0.73 -5.80 15.43
N SER A 281 -0.54 -5.42 15.30
CA SER A 281 -0.98 -4.27 14.51
C SER A 281 -1.59 -3.21 15.43
N PHE A 282 -1.05 -2.01 15.35
CA PHE A 282 -1.51 -0.83 16.08
C PHE A 282 -2.26 0.09 15.12
N ARG A 283 -3.42 0.59 15.54
CA ARG A 283 -4.16 1.62 14.80
C ARG A 283 -4.69 2.67 15.75
N SER A 284 -4.53 3.93 15.40
CA SER A 284 -4.95 5.05 16.24
C SER A 284 -5.87 6.04 15.53
N LYS A 285 -6.53 6.87 16.33
CA LYS A 285 -7.17 8.11 15.92
C LYS A 285 -6.13 9.23 15.81
N LYS A 286 -6.55 10.41 15.34
CA LYS A 286 -5.71 11.55 14.93
C LYS A 286 -4.59 11.96 15.89
N ASP A 287 -4.79 11.80 17.21
CA ASP A 287 -3.92 12.44 18.22
C ASP A 287 -2.91 11.50 18.88
N THR A 288 -3.02 10.20 18.65
CA THR A 288 -2.11 9.22 19.22
C THR A 288 -1.13 8.70 18.18
N ASP A 289 0.18 8.84 18.45
CA ASP A 289 1.24 8.33 17.58
C ASP A 289 1.63 6.91 18.01
N VAL A 290 1.00 5.91 17.37
CA VAL A 290 1.30 4.50 17.66
C VAL A 290 2.65 4.04 17.11
N SER A 291 3.27 4.81 16.22
CA SER A 291 4.60 4.46 15.72
C SER A 291 5.67 4.54 16.82
N GLN A 292 5.50 5.46 17.78
CA GLN A 292 6.41 5.57 18.92
C GLN A 292 6.28 4.38 19.88
N ILE A 293 5.04 3.89 20.07
CA ILE A 293 4.79 2.68 20.86
C ILE A 293 5.44 1.47 20.18
N ALA A 294 5.19 1.32 18.88
CA ALA A 294 5.77 0.21 18.11
C ALA A 294 7.30 0.24 18.12
N LYS A 295 7.93 1.42 17.97
CA LYS A 295 9.40 1.58 18.02
C LYS A 295 9.98 1.12 19.36
N LYS A 296 9.36 1.44 20.49
CA LYS A 296 9.78 0.98 21.82
C LYS A 296 9.67 -0.55 21.99
N LEU A 297 8.89 -1.21 21.13
CA LEU A 297 8.75 -2.66 21.05
C LEU A 297 9.60 -3.29 19.93
N GLY A 298 10.53 -2.54 19.34
CA GLY A 298 11.39 -3.02 18.25
C GLY A 298 10.70 -3.07 16.87
N GLY A 299 9.54 -2.45 16.75
CA GLY A 299 8.78 -2.33 15.50
C GLY A 299 8.87 -0.95 14.86
N GLY A 300 7.84 -0.58 14.09
CA GLY A 300 7.76 0.72 13.41
C GLY A 300 6.47 0.91 12.65
N GLY A 301 6.41 1.99 11.88
CA GLY A 301 5.27 2.34 11.04
C GLY A 301 4.97 3.83 11.06
N HIS A 302 3.75 4.17 10.69
CA HIS A 302 3.26 5.55 10.63
C HIS A 302 2.53 5.95 11.92
N LYS A 303 2.33 7.26 12.11
CA LYS A 303 1.65 7.83 13.28
C LYS A 303 0.35 7.08 13.64
N ASN A 304 -0.48 6.74 12.65
CA ASN A 304 -1.79 6.14 12.88
C ASN A 304 -1.86 4.63 12.59
N ALA A 305 -0.79 4.03 12.06
CA ALA A 305 -0.71 2.62 11.71
C ALA A 305 0.72 2.11 11.88
N ALA A 306 0.94 1.21 12.81
CA ALA A 306 2.25 0.66 13.11
C ALA A 306 2.16 -0.83 13.45
N GLY A 307 3.30 -1.52 13.44
CA GLY A 307 3.40 -2.92 13.79
C GLY A 307 4.66 -3.24 14.57
N ALA A 308 4.62 -4.33 15.33
CA ALA A 308 5.78 -4.88 16.00
C ALA A 308 5.66 -6.41 16.07
N THR A 309 6.81 -7.09 16.09
CA THR A 309 6.87 -8.52 16.43
C THR A 309 7.51 -8.64 17.80
N ILE A 310 6.87 -9.40 18.68
CA ILE A 310 7.35 -9.59 20.03
C ILE A 310 7.47 -11.07 20.36
N TYR A 311 8.38 -11.38 21.26
CA TYR A 311 8.69 -12.73 21.70
C TYR A 311 8.40 -12.84 23.20
N GLY A 312 7.79 -13.96 23.61
CA GLY A 312 7.53 -14.25 25.02
C GLY A 312 6.06 -14.13 25.43
N ASN A 313 5.80 -13.80 26.69
CA ASN A 313 4.45 -13.75 27.25
C ASN A 313 3.72 -12.48 26.83
N ILE A 314 2.58 -12.64 26.15
CA ILE A 314 1.79 -11.52 25.62
C ILE A 314 1.20 -10.63 26.74
N ASP A 315 0.83 -11.20 27.89
CA ASP A 315 0.30 -10.41 29.01
C ASP A 315 1.36 -9.45 29.57
N GLN A 316 2.62 -9.88 29.62
CA GLN A 316 3.75 -9.00 29.98
C GLN A 316 3.89 -7.85 28.99
N VAL A 317 3.68 -8.11 27.68
CA VAL A 317 3.77 -7.09 26.66
C VAL A 317 2.61 -6.09 26.74
N ILE A 318 1.38 -6.57 26.95
CA ILE A 318 0.22 -5.68 27.13
C ILE A 318 0.40 -4.81 28.40
N ASN A 319 0.97 -5.35 29.46
CA ASN A 319 1.30 -4.57 30.66
C ASN A 319 2.42 -3.55 30.38
N LYS A 320 3.48 -3.95 29.67
CA LYS A 320 4.55 -3.03 29.25
C LYS A 320 4.05 -1.89 28.36
N ILE A 321 3.07 -2.14 27.50
CA ILE A 321 2.45 -1.07 26.68
C ILE A 321 1.79 -0.03 27.59
N LYS A 322 1.15 -0.44 28.69
CA LYS A 322 0.59 0.48 29.67
C LYS A 322 1.65 1.41 30.31
N GLU A 323 2.86 0.92 30.52
CA GLU A 323 3.98 1.71 31.07
C GLU A 323 4.60 2.66 30.03
N ILE A 324 4.36 2.41 28.74
CA ILE A 324 4.92 3.17 27.62
C ILE A 324 4.03 4.39 27.27
N ILE A 325 2.73 4.33 27.58
CA ILE A 325 1.72 5.35 27.30
C ILE A 325 1.71 6.40 28.42
#